data_ebdc7976fb5ad971217f6526cc2a3e97
#
_entry.id   ebdc7976fb5ad971217f6526cc2a3e97
#
_cell.length_a   1.000
_cell.length_b   1.000
_cell.length_c   1.000
_cell.angle_alpha   90.00
_cell.angle_beta   90.00
_cell.angle_gamma   90.00
#
_symmetry.space_group_name_H-M   'P 1'
#
loop_
_entity.id
_entity.type
_entity.pdbx_description
1 polymer ?
#
loop_
_entity_poly.entity_id
_entity_poly.type
_entity_poly.pdbx_seq_one_letter_code
_entity_poly.pdbx_strand_id
1 'polypeptide(L)'
;MKTENVKKSGRTSRTKHIGLVRNDSYLEPFEEAIKGRHEHALWKLGCLTRNGKTKLSDFANGHNYYGLHKLKRGWVFREWAPNATRLFLVGDFNKWQENEKFEAHRIEGTGNWELKLKEKDLKHGDLYKMHVYWEGGFGERIPAWTRRVVQDEQTK
;
A
#
# COMPACT_ATOMS: atom_id res chain seq x y z
N MET A 1 -73.97 25.85 -16.93
CA MET A 1 -72.90 24.86 -17.23
C MET A 1 -71.58 25.59 -16.94
N LYS A 2 -70.94 25.21 -15.84
CA LYS A 2 -69.59 25.74 -15.45
C LYS A 2 -68.55 24.70 -15.86
N THR A 3 -67.65 25.07 -16.73
CA THR A 3 -66.50 24.28 -17.14
C THR A 3 -65.37 24.51 -16.17
N GLU A 4 -65.03 23.49 -15.37
CA GLU A 4 -63.85 23.51 -14.48
C GLU A 4 -62.59 23.25 -15.29
N ASN A 5 -61.67 24.19 -15.24
CA ASN A 5 -60.32 24.09 -15.77
C ASN A 5 -59.44 23.38 -14.75
N VAL A 6 -59.14 22.12 -15.02
CA VAL A 6 -58.18 21.33 -14.26
C VAL A 6 -56.78 21.71 -14.74
N LYS A 7 -56.07 22.55 -13.96
CA LYS A 7 -54.63 22.77 -14.14
C LYS A 7 -53.86 21.54 -13.65
N LYS A 8 -53.37 20.71 -14.57
CA LYS A 8 -52.35 19.71 -14.28
C LYS A 8 -51.04 20.42 -14.00
N SER A 9 -50.68 20.55 -12.73
CA SER A 9 -49.35 20.94 -12.31
C SER A 9 -48.39 19.72 -12.54
N GLY A 10 -47.67 19.77 -13.62
CA GLY A 10 -46.59 18.83 -13.92
C GLY A 10 -45.43 19.12 -12.96
N ARG A 11 -45.38 18.40 -11.85
CA ARG A 11 -44.22 18.37 -10.96
C ARG A 11 -43.17 17.53 -11.65
N THR A 12 -42.31 18.15 -12.45
CA THR A 12 -41.11 17.56 -12.99
C THR A 12 -40.25 17.15 -11.80
N SER A 13 -40.15 15.83 -11.56
CA SER A 13 -39.19 15.27 -10.66
C SER A 13 -37.79 15.69 -11.14
N ARG A 14 -37.19 16.68 -10.49
CA ARG A 14 -35.80 17.03 -10.70
C ARG A 14 -35.02 15.80 -10.29
N THR A 15 -34.54 15.01 -11.24
CA THR A 15 -33.54 13.96 -11.03
C THR A 15 -32.36 14.60 -10.33
N LYS A 16 -32.12 14.14 -9.12
CA LYS A 16 -31.11 14.74 -8.26
C LYS A 16 -29.75 14.19 -8.67
N HIS A 17 -29.15 14.82 -9.70
CA HIS A 17 -27.79 14.47 -10.12
C HIS A 17 -26.79 14.60 -8.96
N ILE A 18 -25.76 13.75 -8.95
CA ILE A 18 -24.64 13.87 -8.02
C ILE A 18 -23.93 15.22 -8.24
N GLY A 19 -23.31 15.75 -7.18
CA GLY A 19 -22.75 17.11 -7.21
C GLY A 19 -21.79 17.38 -8.36
N LEU A 20 -21.00 16.40 -8.78
CA LEU A 20 -20.07 16.53 -9.90
C LEU A 20 -20.80 16.72 -11.22
N VAL A 21 -21.78 15.86 -11.52
CA VAL A 21 -22.60 15.93 -12.75
C VAL A 21 -23.45 17.20 -12.80
N ARG A 22 -23.98 17.63 -11.66
CA ARG A 22 -24.75 18.88 -11.56
C ARG A 22 -23.93 20.12 -11.93
N ASN A 23 -22.63 20.10 -11.68
CA ASN A 23 -21.70 21.17 -11.95
C ASN A 23 -21.15 21.13 -13.40
N ASP A 24 -21.23 19.97 -14.05
CA ASP A 24 -20.75 19.74 -15.41
C ASP A 24 -21.69 18.79 -16.15
N SER A 25 -22.51 19.32 -17.05
CA SER A 25 -23.51 18.56 -17.83
C SER A 25 -22.86 17.57 -18.83
N TYR A 26 -21.62 17.78 -19.24
CA TYR A 26 -20.91 16.82 -20.10
C TYR A 26 -20.68 15.49 -19.41
N LEU A 27 -20.80 15.44 -18.09
CA LEU A 27 -20.67 14.21 -17.31
C LEU A 27 -21.98 13.41 -17.20
N GLU A 28 -23.12 13.93 -17.63
CA GLU A 28 -24.43 13.24 -17.54
C GLU A 28 -24.39 11.82 -18.14
N PRO A 29 -23.81 11.59 -19.35
CA PRO A 29 -23.73 10.24 -19.91
C PRO A 29 -22.92 9.25 -19.07
N PHE A 30 -22.07 9.73 -18.17
CA PHE A 30 -21.17 8.96 -17.34
C PHE A 30 -21.61 8.89 -15.87
N GLU A 31 -22.78 9.43 -15.53
CA GLU A 31 -23.25 9.53 -14.14
C GLU A 31 -23.25 8.20 -13.42
N GLU A 32 -23.73 7.13 -14.06
CA GLU A 32 -23.76 5.78 -13.44
C GLU A 32 -22.35 5.24 -13.19
N ALA A 33 -21.41 5.45 -14.09
CA ALA A 33 -20.02 5.06 -13.90
C ALA A 33 -19.35 5.84 -12.76
N ILE A 34 -19.67 7.12 -12.63
CA ILE A 34 -19.16 8.00 -11.55
C ILE A 34 -19.73 7.54 -10.20
N LYS A 35 -21.04 7.26 -10.14
CA LYS A 35 -21.69 6.71 -8.94
C LYS A 35 -21.05 5.38 -8.51
N GLY A 36 -20.90 4.45 -9.45
CA GLY A 36 -20.32 3.14 -9.16
C GLY A 36 -18.89 3.23 -8.61
N ARG A 37 -18.07 4.14 -9.14
CA ARG A 37 -16.72 4.40 -8.60
C ARG A 37 -16.77 4.97 -7.20
N HIS A 38 -17.67 5.91 -6.94
CA HIS A 38 -17.85 6.51 -5.62
C HIS A 38 -18.31 5.47 -4.59
N GLU A 39 -19.31 4.67 -4.93
CA GLU A 39 -19.82 3.61 -4.08
C GLU A 39 -18.73 2.57 -3.77
N HIS A 40 -17.94 2.19 -4.80
CA HIS A 40 -16.80 1.29 -4.60
C HIS A 40 -15.75 1.90 -3.65
N ALA A 41 -15.44 3.18 -3.78
CA ALA A 41 -14.51 3.87 -2.87
C ALA A 41 -15.02 3.89 -1.43
N LEU A 42 -16.32 4.17 -1.21
CA LEU A 42 -16.95 4.13 0.11
C LEU A 42 -16.98 2.73 0.70
N TRP A 43 -17.31 1.73 -0.11
CA TRP A 43 -17.25 0.33 0.31
C TRP A 43 -15.83 -0.05 0.74
N LYS A 44 -14.81 0.29 -0.06
CA LYS A 44 -13.41 0.02 0.27
C LYS A 44 -12.99 0.72 1.56
N LEU A 45 -13.38 1.99 1.71
CA LEU A 45 -13.13 2.74 2.94
C LEU A 45 -13.76 2.03 4.16
N GLY A 46 -15.00 1.56 4.03
CA GLY A 46 -15.68 0.78 5.05
C GLY A 46 -14.92 -0.50 5.43
N CYS A 47 -14.41 -1.24 4.42
CA CYS A 47 -13.57 -2.42 4.66
C CYS A 47 -12.31 -2.08 5.45
N LEU A 48 -11.58 -1.02 5.06
CA LEU A 48 -10.31 -0.62 5.69
C LEU A 48 -10.49 -0.05 7.10
N THR A 49 -11.61 0.62 7.36
CA THR A 49 -11.90 1.26 8.64
C THR A 49 -12.82 0.42 9.54
N ARG A 50 -13.10 -0.83 9.17
CA ARG A 50 -14.07 -1.68 9.88
C ARG A 50 -15.42 -0.97 10.06
N ASN A 51 -15.94 -0.38 8.99
CA ASN A 51 -17.15 0.44 8.98
C ASN A 51 -17.09 1.63 9.95
N GLY A 52 -15.95 2.34 9.97
CA GLY A 52 -15.76 3.55 10.78
C GLY A 52 -15.37 3.31 12.24
N LYS A 53 -15.15 2.04 12.65
CA LYS A 53 -14.66 1.71 14.01
C LYS A 53 -13.21 2.11 14.24
N THR A 54 -12.42 2.20 13.18
CA THR A 54 -11.02 2.66 13.18
C THR A 54 -10.85 3.76 12.14
N LYS A 55 -9.79 4.57 12.25
CA LYS A 55 -9.45 5.58 11.26
C LYS A 55 -8.68 4.96 10.11
N LEU A 56 -8.69 5.59 8.95
CA LEU A 56 -7.87 5.16 7.81
C LEU A 56 -6.36 5.24 8.13
N SER A 57 -5.94 6.21 8.95
CA SER A 57 -4.58 6.30 9.48
C SER A 57 -4.14 5.08 10.28
N ASP A 58 -5.07 4.40 10.96
CA ASP A 58 -4.77 3.20 11.74
C ASP A 58 -4.51 1.99 10.84
N PHE A 59 -5.11 1.99 9.65
CA PHE A 59 -4.82 1.00 8.61
C PHE A 59 -3.49 1.31 7.91
N ALA A 60 -3.18 2.59 7.64
CA ALA A 60 -1.99 3.04 6.92
C ALA A 60 -0.73 3.02 7.81
N ASN A 61 -0.47 1.91 8.51
CA ASN A 61 0.62 1.76 9.47
C ASN A 61 1.74 0.81 9.01
N GLY A 62 1.79 0.48 7.72
CA GLY A 62 2.78 -0.43 7.15
C GLY A 62 4.23 -0.07 7.48
N HIS A 63 4.53 1.23 7.62
CA HIS A 63 5.83 1.74 8.04
C HIS A 63 6.27 1.30 9.45
N ASN A 64 5.35 0.85 10.30
CA ASN A 64 5.64 0.29 11.62
C ASN A 64 5.87 -1.23 11.58
N TYR A 65 5.51 -1.87 10.48
CA TYR A 65 5.65 -3.31 10.30
C TYR A 65 6.75 -3.67 9.31
N TYR A 66 6.77 -3.06 8.14
CA TYR A 66 7.75 -3.30 7.08
C TYR A 66 9.02 -2.48 7.25
N GLY A 67 10.08 -2.92 6.60
CA GLY A 67 11.41 -2.33 6.68
C GLY A 67 12.25 -2.89 7.81
N LEU A 68 13.35 -2.24 8.09
CA LEU A 68 14.30 -2.63 9.14
C LEU A 68 14.01 -1.87 10.44
N HIS A 69 13.72 -2.60 11.50
CA HIS A 69 13.41 -2.04 12.82
C HIS A 69 14.36 -2.57 13.89
N LYS A 70 14.86 -1.64 14.72
CA LYS A 70 15.57 -1.97 15.95
C LYS A 70 14.56 -2.39 17.01
N LEU A 71 14.79 -3.53 17.61
CA LEU A 71 14.03 -4.05 18.75
C LEU A 71 14.83 -3.89 20.05
N LYS A 72 14.23 -4.20 21.20
CA LYS A 72 14.94 -4.19 22.50
C LYS A 72 16.13 -5.15 22.52
N ARG A 73 16.06 -6.27 21.79
CA ARG A 73 17.10 -7.33 21.75
C ARG A 73 17.39 -7.79 20.31
N GLY A 74 17.77 -6.86 19.43
CA GLY A 74 18.12 -7.19 18.04
C GLY A 74 17.37 -6.37 17.02
N TRP A 75 17.21 -6.93 15.83
CA TRP A 75 16.60 -6.28 14.68
C TRP A 75 15.58 -7.21 14.05
N VAL A 76 14.58 -6.62 13.41
CA VAL A 76 13.66 -7.33 12.52
C VAL A 76 13.58 -6.58 11.20
N PHE A 77 13.73 -7.30 10.13
CA PHE A 77 13.48 -6.83 8.77
C PHE A 77 12.25 -7.54 8.21
N ARG A 78 11.36 -6.80 7.57
CA ARG A 78 10.18 -7.35 6.89
C ARG A 78 9.98 -6.66 5.56
N GLU A 79 9.63 -7.47 4.55
CA GLU A 79 9.32 -6.98 3.22
C GLU A 79 8.14 -7.76 2.61
N TRP A 80 7.40 -7.12 1.73
CA TRP A 80 6.35 -7.76 0.96
C TRP A 80 6.85 -8.08 -0.45
N ALA A 81 7.05 -9.35 -0.73
CA ALA A 81 7.55 -9.84 -2.00
C ALA A 81 6.87 -11.17 -2.35
N PRO A 82 5.59 -11.15 -2.77
CA PRO A 82 4.77 -12.36 -2.91
C PRO A 82 5.31 -13.34 -3.97
N ASN A 83 5.99 -12.83 -4.99
CA ASN A 83 6.55 -13.64 -6.09
C ASN A 83 8.03 -14.01 -5.87
N ALA A 84 8.65 -13.59 -4.77
CA ALA A 84 10.01 -13.96 -4.46
C ALA A 84 10.09 -15.44 -4.05
N THR A 85 11.16 -16.10 -4.48
CA THR A 85 11.52 -17.47 -4.09
C THR A 85 12.59 -17.50 -3.00
N ARG A 86 13.50 -16.51 -2.99
CA ARG A 86 14.49 -16.28 -1.92
C ARG A 86 14.71 -14.78 -1.74
N LEU A 87 15.09 -14.37 -0.54
CA LEU A 87 15.40 -12.99 -0.22
C LEU A 87 16.54 -12.91 0.79
N PHE A 88 17.60 -12.19 0.46
CA PHE A 88 18.73 -11.93 1.34
C PHE A 88 18.88 -10.46 1.65
N LEU A 89 19.34 -10.17 2.84
CA LEU A 89 19.81 -8.85 3.20
C LEU A 89 21.33 -8.78 3.04
N VAL A 90 21.82 -7.86 2.22
CA VAL A 90 23.26 -7.65 2.00
C VAL A 90 23.63 -6.20 2.33
N GLY A 91 24.83 -6.01 2.87
CA GLY A 91 25.28 -4.69 3.28
C GLY A 91 26.65 -4.70 3.94
N ASP A 92 26.99 -3.60 4.63
CA ASP A 92 28.29 -3.42 5.29
C ASP A 92 28.58 -4.53 6.33
N PHE A 93 27.53 -5.06 6.98
CA PHE A 93 27.62 -6.08 8.01
C PHE A 93 28.02 -7.48 7.50
N ASN A 94 27.88 -7.76 6.20
CA ASN A 94 28.26 -9.03 5.57
C ASN A 94 29.12 -8.85 4.30
N LYS A 95 29.76 -7.67 4.18
CA LYS A 95 30.62 -7.33 3.03
C LYS A 95 29.90 -7.42 1.68
N TRP A 96 28.60 -7.11 1.67
CA TRP A 96 27.73 -7.16 0.49
C TRP A 96 27.59 -8.54 -0.14
N GLN A 97 27.79 -9.61 0.64
CA GLN A 97 27.71 -10.99 0.20
C GLN A 97 26.52 -11.69 0.82
N GLU A 98 25.92 -12.59 0.08
CA GLU A 98 24.86 -13.45 0.60
C GLU A 98 25.39 -14.41 1.64
N ASN A 99 24.60 -14.61 2.68
CA ASN A 99 24.87 -15.56 3.74
C ASN A 99 23.55 -16.05 4.30
N GLU A 100 23.43 -17.34 4.59
CA GLU A 100 22.24 -17.97 5.15
C GLU A 100 21.72 -17.28 6.42
N LYS A 101 22.62 -16.73 7.23
CA LYS A 101 22.27 -15.96 8.42
C LYS A 101 21.42 -14.75 8.11
N PHE A 102 21.56 -14.17 6.92
CA PHE A 102 20.86 -12.97 6.44
C PHE A 102 19.80 -13.30 5.39
N GLU A 103 19.43 -14.57 5.25
CA GLU A 103 18.30 -15.00 4.44
C GLU A 103 16.99 -14.79 5.22
N ALA A 104 16.04 -14.09 4.59
CA ALA A 104 14.71 -13.93 5.14
C ALA A 104 13.87 -15.19 4.91
N HIS A 105 12.93 -15.44 5.80
CA HIS A 105 11.99 -16.55 5.70
C HIS A 105 10.63 -16.05 5.28
N ARG A 106 9.97 -16.77 4.39
CA ARG A 106 8.62 -16.46 3.95
C ARG A 106 7.62 -16.79 5.05
N ILE A 107 6.71 -15.86 5.34
CA ILE A 107 5.58 -16.11 6.23
C ILE A 107 4.48 -16.78 5.39
N GLU A 108 4.19 -18.03 5.66
CA GLU A 108 3.20 -18.83 4.92
C GLU A 108 1.83 -18.16 4.87
N GLY A 109 1.11 -18.35 3.76
CA GLY A 109 -0.22 -17.76 3.54
C GLY A 109 -0.24 -16.26 3.31
N THR A 110 0.95 -15.62 3.29
CA THR A 110 1.11 -14.19 3.02
C THR A 110 2.15 -13.94 1.93
N GLY A 111 2.28 -12.72 1.45
CA GLY A 111 3.42 -12.33 0.60
C GLY A 111 4.60 -11.78 1.39
N ASN A 112 4.60 -11.93 2.71
CA ASN A 112 5.58 -11.31 3.59
C ASN A 112 6.80 -12.20 3.81
N TRP A 113 7.94 -11.53 3.98
CA TRP A 113 9.22 -12.11 4.36
C TRP A 113 9.69 -11.48 5.67
N GLU A 114 10.29 -12.28 6.54
CA GLU A 114 10.81 -11.82 7.84
C GLU A 114 12.22 -12.34 8.06
N LEU A 115 13.10 -11.46 8.58
CA LEU A 115 14.44 -11.81 9.05
C LEU A 115 14.63 -11.23 10.44
N LYS A 116 15.00 -12.07 11.41
CA LYS A 116 15.34 -11.65 12.78
C LYS A 116 16.83 -11.76 13.00
N LEU A 117 17.46 -10.69 13.46
CA LEU A 117 18.90 -10.61 13.68
C LEU A 117 19.20 -10.22 15.12
N LYS A 118 20.36 -10.66 15.60
CA LYS A 118 20.88 -10.30 16.93
C LYS A 118 21.33 -8.83 16.91
N GLU A 119 21.42 -8.23 18.09
CA GLU A 119 21.84 -6.84 18.23
C GLU A 119 23.20 -6.54 17.60
N LYS A 120 24.15 -7.46 17.75
CA LYS A 120 25.52 -7.36 17.23
C LYS A 120 25.65 -7.56 15.71
N ASP A 121 24.60 -7.99 15.03
CA ASP A 121 24.65 -8.36 13.62
C ASP A 121 24.50 -7.15 12.69
N LEU A 122 23.97 -6.05 13.21
CA LEU A 122 23.81 -4.78 12.51
C LEU A 122 24.19 -3.61 13.43
N LYS A 123 24.68 -2.54 12.83
CA LYS A 123 24.92 -1.26 13.49
C LYS A 123 24.05 -0.17 12.89
N HIS A 124 23.78 0.86 13.68
CA HIS A 124 23.10 2.05 13.15
C HIS A 124 24.01 2.74 12.12
N GLY A 125 23.48 3.00 10.93
CA GLY A 125 24.21 3.61 9.84
C GLY A 125 24.75 2.62 8.80
N ASP A 126 24.72 1.30 9.04
CA ASP A 126 25.09 0.32 8.04
C ASP A 126 24.22 0.50 6.77
N LEU A 127 24.87 0.52 5.61
CA LEU A 127 24.21 0.52 4.31
C LEU A 127 23.78 -0.89 3.94
N TYR A 128 22.63 -1.02 3.28
CA TYR A 128 22.12 -2.33 2.88
C TYR A 128 21.20 -2.28 1.67
N LYS A 129 21.10 -3.41 0.99
CA LYS A 129 20.13 -3.70 -0.08
C LYS A 129 19.52 -5.08 0.15
N MET A 130 18.54 -5.43 -0.68
CA MET A 130 18.02 -6.79 -0.80
C MET A 130 18.53 -7.44 -2.08
N HIS A 131 18.90 -8.71 -2.00
CA HIS A 131 18.96 -9.61 -3.13
C HIS A 131 17.66 -10.39 -3.18
N VAL A 132 16.94 -10.26 -4.27
CA VAL A 132 15.62 -10.89 -4.45
C VAL A 132 15.68 -11.84 -5.63
N TYR A 133 15.33 -13.08 -5.40
CA TYR A 133 15.18 -14.12 -6.41
C TYR A 133 13.70 -14.35 -6.70
N TRP A 134 13.36 -14.59 -7.95
CA TRP A 134 12.04 -14.99 -8.40
C TRP A 134 12.17 -16.01 -9.52
N GLU A 135 11.09 -16.63 -9.94
CA GLU A 135 11.12 -17.59 -11.04
C GLU A 135 11.66 -16.90 -12.31
N GLY A 136 12.78 -17.43 -12.82
CA GLY A 136 13.47 -16.92 -14.01
C GLY A 136 14.33 -15.69 -13.82
N GLY A 137 14.59 -15.21 -12.58
CA GLY A 137 15.41 -14.02 -12.40
C GLY A 137 15.92 -13.75 -10.99
N PHE A 138 16.78 -12.74 -10.95
CA PHE A 138 17.39 -12.20 -9.74
C PHE A 138 17.62 -10.69 -9.90
N GLY A 139 17.61 -9.95 -8.82
CA GLY A 139 17.99 -8.53 -8.85
C GLY A 139 18.19 -7.94 -7.47
N GLU A 140 19.02 -6.89 -7.43
CA GLU A 140 19.17 -6.04 -6.25
C GLU A 140 18.02 -5.05 -6.16
N ARG A 141 17.55 -4.82 -4.94
CA ARG A 141 16.48 -3.85 -4.65
C ARG A 141 16.77 -3.08 -3.37
N ILE A 142 16.42 -1.81 -3.37
CA ILE A 142 16.28 -1.03 -2.14
C ILE A 142 14.93 -1.44 -1.53
N PRO A 143 14.86 -1.78 -0.23
CA PRO A 143 13.60 -2.13 0.43
C PRO A 143 12.56 -1.02 0.31
N ALA A 144 11.30 -1.39 0.05
CA ALA A 144 10.22 -0.42 -0.19
C ALA A 144 9.98 0.54 0.99
N TRP A 145 10.26 0.10 2.22
CA TRP A 145 10.08 0.87 3.45
C TRP A 145 11.39 1.42 4.02
N THR A 146 12.35 1.72 3.16
CA THR A 146 13.62 2.33 3.57
C THR A 146 13.39 3.77 4.04
N ARG A 147 13.91 4.10 5.23
CA ARG A 147 13.74 5.45 5.81
C ARG A 147 14.75 6.47 5.29
N ARG A 148 15.91 6.02 4.85
CA ARG A 148 16.97 6.85 4.29
C ARG A 148 17.62 6.13 3.14
N VAL A 149 17.74 6.82 2.02
CA VAL A 149 18.50 6.38 0.85
C VAL A 149 19.68 7.32 0.71
N VAL A 150 20.86 6.77 0.43
CA VAL A 150 22.06 7.55 0.10
C VAL A 150 22.45 7.21 -1.33
N GLN A 151 22.90 8.22 -2.04
CA GLN A 151 23.45 8.05 -3.37
C GLN A 151 24.92 7.67 -3.26
N ASP A 152 25.38 6.71 -4.06
CA ASP A 152 26.77 6.37 -4.18
C ASP A 152 27.52 7.56 -4.85
N GLU A 153 28.66 7.94 -4.29
CA GLU A 153 29.44 9.05 -4.83
C GLU A 153 30.03 8.76 -6.21
N GLN A 154 30.21 7.48 -6.55
CA GLN A 154 30.76 7.03 -7.83
C GLN A 154 29.71 6.99 -8.96
N THR A 155 28.42 6.97 -8.63
CA THR A 155 27.32 6.84 -9.59
C THR A 155 26.46 8.11 -9.73
N LYS A 156 27.02 9.26 -9.38
CA LYS A 156 26.38 10.57 -9.53
C LYS A 156 26.07 10.93 -10.98
#